data_d1a2af76db9117a8cdb6266dafc75a85
#
_entry.id   d1a2af76db9117a8cdb6266dafc75a85
#
_cell.length_a   1.000
_cell.length_b   1.000
_cell.length_c   1.000
_cell.angle_alpha   90.00
_cell.angle_beta   90.00
_cell.angle_gamma   90.00
#
_symmetry.space_group_name_H-M   'P 1'
#
loop_
_entity.id
_entity.type
_entity.pdbx_description
1 polymer ?
#
loop_
_entity_poly.entity_id
_entity_poly.type
_entity_poly.pdbx_seq_one_letter_code
_entity_poly.pdbx_strand_id
1 'polypeptide(L)'
;FYNCNIYAKFLNSDISYAIFENSKLQNTSIELTNASNCIITNCEFEKVEVVDSDFRGFKIFSTYMVNFSFEDKFLTKFDEKTFFDKIEPRVKDKQEYEGIYTVYESIADKFKDNTLTSNFGEYYYLGKCIERKSLKLLPKLGSYLDWIICGYGERPFFCIFSALGIIIIFSFLYLITGIDTDG
;
A
#
# COMPACT_ATOMS: atom_id res chain seq x y z
N PHE A 1 13.12 12.18 18.14
CA PHE A 1 12.96 13.38 17.29
C PHE A 1 11.53 13.85 17.39
N TYR A 2 11.34 15.06 17.87
CA TYR A 2 10.02 15.66 18.07
C TYR A 2 9.97 17.06 17.47
N ASN A 3 8.98 17.34 16.62
CA ASN A 3 8.83 18.63 15.91
C ASN A 3 10.10 19.06 15.15
N CYS A 4 10.78 18.12 14.48
CA CYS A 4 12.03 18.38 13.77
C CYS A 4 11.80 18.48 12.26
N ASN A 5 12.59 19.31 11.60
CA ASN A 5 12.81 19.25 10.16
C ASN A 5 14.17 18.56 9.91
N ILE A 6 14.14 17.41 9.25
CA ILE A 6 15.30 16.55 9.08
C ILE A 6 15.67 16.51 7.60
N TYR A 7 16.90 16.91 7.31
CA TYR A 7 17.56 16.80 6.02
C TYR A 7 18.87 16.04 6.27
N ALA A 8 18.84 14.74 6.18
CA ALA A 8 19.95 13.94 6.65
C ALA A 8 20.21 12.72 5.77
N LYS A 9 21.44 12.26 5.82
CA LYS A 9 21.85 10.95 5.34
C LYS A 9 22.23 10.10 6.56
N PHE A 10 21.43 9.08 6.84
CA PHE A 10 21.75 8.01 7.78
C PHE A 10 22.53 6.95 7.00
N LEU A 11 23.82 6.90 7.18
CA LEU A 11 24.70 5.96 6.48
C LEU A 11 25.41 5.07 7.49
N ASN A 12 25.28 3.76 7.32
CA ASN A 12 25.90 2.74 8.16
C ASN A 12 25.71 3.03 9.67
N SER A 13 24.50 3.40 10.02
CA SER A 13 24.12 3.91 11.34
C SER A 13 23.19 2.94 12.07
N ASP A 14 23.08 3.10 13.38
CA ASP A 14 22.05 2.45 14.18
C ASP A 14 21.10 3.51 14.75
N ILE A 15 19.86 3.49 14.25
CA ILE A 15 18.76 4.30 14.73
C ILE A 15 17.61 3.43 15.26
N SER A 16 17.91 2.16 15.58
CA SER A 16 16.91 1.23 16.11
C SER A 16 16.20 1.82 17.34
N TYR A 17 14.90 1.53 17.44
CA TYR A 17 14.01 2.07 18.49
C TYR A 17 13.87 3.61 18.51
N ALA A 18 14.37 4.32 17.50
CA ALA A 18 14.14 5.76 17.41
C ALA A 18 12.64 6.07 17.21
N ILE A 19 12.19 7.15 17.83
CA ILE A 19 10.82 7.67 17.66
C ILE A 19 10.91 9.02 16.95
N PHE A 20 10.17 9.11 15.84
CA PHE A 20 9.98 10.36 15.11
C PHE A 20 8.51 10.77 15.23
N GLU A 21 8.26 11.92 15.78
CA GLU A 21 6.90 12.41 16.02
C GLU A 21 6.76 13.86 15.56
N ASN A 22 5.68 14.16 14.85
CA ASN A 22 5.36 15.49 14.32
C ASN A 22 6.52 16.10 13.52
N SER A 23 7.29 15.28 12.81
CA SER A 23 8.53 15.70 12.17
C SER A 23 8.44 15.57 10.65
N LYS A 24 9.26 16.38 9.97
CA LYS A 24 9.34 16.35 8.51
C LYS A 24 10.71 15.83 8.07
N LEU A 25 10.72 14.76 7.27
CA LEU A 25 11.91 14.20 6.65
C LEU A 25 11.90 14.55 5.17
N GLN A 26 12.86 15.37 4.75
CA GLN A 26 12.96 15.84 3.36
C GLN A 26 14.33 15.55 2.78
N ASN A 27 14.39 15.08 1.52
CA ASN A 27 15.64 14.73 0.86
C ASN A 27 16.54 13.90 1.80
N THR A 28 15.95 12.91 2.46
CA THR A 28 16.61 12.07 3.45
C THR A 28 16.92 10.71 2.84
N SER A 29 18.12 10.20 3.08
CA SER A 29 18.53 8.88 2.66
C SER A 29 18.85 8.02 3.89
N ILE A 30 18.42 6.76 3.88
CA ILE A 30 18.64 5.77 4.93
C ILE A 30 19.34 4.58 4.27
N GLU A 31 20.67 4.51 4.40
CA GLU A 31 21.50 3.55 3.69
C GLU A 31 22.29 2.66 4.66
N LEU A 32 22.29 1.34 4.43
CA LEU A 32 23.02 0.36 5.25
C LEU A 32 22.76 0.53 6.76
N THR A 33 21.58 0.96 7.13
CA THR A 33 21.25 1.46 8.48
C THR A 33 20.31 0.49 9.18
N ASN A 34 20.56 0.26 10.46
CA ASN A 34 19.63 -0.46 11.32
C ASN A 34 18.55 0.52 11.83
N ALA A 35 17.36 0.45 11.25
CA ALA A 35 16.16 1.20 11.63
C ALA A 35 15.09 0.29 12.26
N SER A 36 15.50 -0.88 12.78
CA SER A 36 14.56 -1.84 13.36
C SER A 36 13.80 -1.29 14.56
N ASN A 37 12.51 -1.61 14.64
CA ASN A 37 11.60 -1.16 15.70
C ASN A 37 11.47 0.36 15.84
N CYS A 38 11.83 1.15 14.83
CA CYS A 38 11.53 2.58 14.81
C CYS A 38 10.02 2.81 14.73
N ILE A 39 9.56 3.91 15.31
CA ILE A 39 8.17 4.35 15.27
C ILE A 39 8.13 5.75 14.67
N ILE A 40 7.33 5.91 13.63
CA ILE A 40 7.10 7.17 12.94
C ILE A 40 5.62 7.53 13.12
N THR A 41 5.33 8.71 13.65
CA THR A 41 3.95 9.12 13.92
C THR A 41 3.73 10.59 13.54
N ASN A 42 2.65 10.86 12.81
CA ASN A 42 2.27 12.22 12.37
C ASN A 42 3.40 12.95 11.64
N CYS A 43 4.18 12.24 10.84
CA CYS A 43 5.30 12.80 10.10
C CYS A 43 4.95 13.09 8.64
N GLU A 44 5.88 13.75 7.97
CA GLU A 44 5.82 13.97 6.54
C GLU A 44 7.12 13.51 5.89
N PHE A 45 7.01 12.60 4.94
CA PHE A 45 8.13 12.13 4.12
C PHE A 45 8.02 12.74 2.72
N GLU A 46 9.06 13.46 2.32
CA GLU A 46 9.18 14.06 1.00
C GLU A 46 10.56 13.75 0.42
N LYS A 47 10.61 12.89 -0.58
CA LYS A 47 11.86 12.38 -1.15
C LYS A 47 12.72 11.68 -0.07
N VAL A 48 12.22 10.56 0.42
CA VAL A 48 12.95 9.67 1.33
C VAL A 48 13.32 8.41 0.56
N GLU A 49 14.59 8.09 0.53
CA GLU A 49 15.15 6.93 -0.15
C GLU A 49 15.75 5.96 0.86
N VAL A 50 15.45 4.69 0.72
CA VAL A 50 15.95 3.62 1.59
C VAL A 50 16.77 2.65 0.75
N VAL A 51 17.97 2.29 1.24
CA VAL A 51 18.90 1.37 0.56
C VAL A 51 19.43 0.34 1.56
N ASP A 52 19.22 -0.94 1.26
CA ASP A 52 19.85 -2.09 1.96
C ASP A 52 19.83 -1.99 3.49
N SER A 53 18.73 -1.58 4.08
CA SER A 53 18.61 -1.27 5.51
C SER A 53 17.75 -2.29 6.26
N ASP A 54 17.85 -2.31 7.59
CA ASP A 54 17.04 -3.19 8.43
C ASP A 54 15.81 -2.45 8.97
N PHE A 55 14.64 -2.81 8.47
CA PHE A 55 13.33 -2.23 8.81
C PHE A 55 12.41 -3.22 9.54
N ARG A 56 12.94 -4.26 10.15
CA ARG A 56 12.14 -5.23 10.89
C ARG A 56 11.47 -4.57 12.11
N GLY A 57 10.17 -4.77 12.26
CA GLY A 57 9.38 -4.12 13.30
C GLY A 57 9.20 -2.61 13.16
N PHE A 58 9.63 -2.01 12.04
CA PHE A 58 9.44 -0.60 11.73
C PHE A 58 7.96 -0.28 11.56
N LYS A 59 7.49 0.82 12.14
CA LYS A 59 6.07 1.19 12.12
C LYS A 59 5.87 2.64 11.75
N ILE A 60 4.99 2.86 10.79
CA ILE A 60 4.56 4.21 10.39
C ILE A 60 3.07 4.37 10.65
N PHE A 61 2.70 5.44 11.34
CA PHE A 61 1.32 5.81 11.63
C PHE A 61 1.03 7.25 11.19
N SER A 62 -0.16 7.49 10.63
CA SER A 62 -0.69 8.82 10.30
C SER A 62 0.33 9.72 9.57
N THR A 63 1.16 9.15 8.73
CA THR A 63 2.28 9.85 8.07
C THR A 63 1.97 10.01 6.59
N TYR A 64 2.16 11.24 6.11
CA TYR A 64 2.06 11.53 4.69
C TYR A 64 3.37 11.18 4.00
N MET A 65 3.31 10.39 2.92
CA MET A 65 4.48 9.95 2.17
C MET A 65 4.32 10.26 0.69
N VAL A 66 5.29 10.97 0.15
CA VAL A 66 5.38 11.26 -1.29
C VAL A 66 6.84 11.11 -1.73
N ASN A 67 7.06 10.47 -2.88
CA ASN A 67 8.40 10.13 -3.36
C ASN A 67 9.23 9.35 -2.31
N PHE A 68 8.61 8.34 -1.70
CA PHE A 68 9.26 7.37 -0.83
C PHE A 68 9.56 6.11 -1.64
N SER A 69 10.82 5.70 -1.69
CA SER A 69 11.24 4.57 -2.50
C SER A 69 12.31 3.72 -1.82
N PHE A 70 12.45 2.48 -2.30
CA PHE A 70 13.52 1.55 -1.95
C PHE A 70 14.40 1.34 -3.17
N GLU A 71 15.68 1.73 -3.07
CA GLU A 71 16.68 1.64 -4.16
C GLU A 71 17.78 0.62 -3.79
N ASP A 72 17.34 -0.59 -3.40
CA ASP A 72 18.22 -1.62 -2.89
C ASP A 72 19.20 -2.14 -3.96
N LYS A 73 20.44 -2.41 -3.52
CA LYS A 73 21.43 -3.20 -4.25
C LYS A 73 21.40 -4.67 -3.83
N PHE A 74 21.06 -4.92 -2.58
CA PHE A 74 20.87 -6.25 -2.01
C PHE A 74 19.45 -6.43 -1.53
N LEU A 75 19.15 -6.10 -0.29
CA LEU A 75 17.81 -6.24 0.26
C LEU A 75 17.61 -5.42 1.54
N THR A 76 16.62 -4.54 1.53
CA THR A 76 16.06 -3.98 2.77
C THR A 76 15.20 -5.04 3.46
N LYS A 77 15.49 -5.30 4.75
CA LYS A 77 14.86 -6.37 5.51
C LYS A 77 13.58 -5.92 6.17
N PHE A 78 12.50 -6.64 5.89
CA PHE A 78 11.20 -6.51 6.54
C PHE A 78 10.88 -7.76 7.35
N ASP A 79 9.95 -7.65 8.29
CA ASP A 79 9.30 -8.77 8.98
C ASP A 79 7.77 -8.58 9.02
N GLU A 80 7.06 -9.53 9.59
CA GLU A 80 5.59 -9.48 9.71
C GLU A 80 5.08 -8.33 10.59
N LYS A 81 5.95 -7.74 11.42
CA LYS A 81 5.63 -6.62 12.33
C LYS A 81 5.85 -5.26 11.67
N THR A 82 6.54 -5.23 10.53
CA THR A 82 6.74 -4.01 9.75
C THR A 82 5.39 -3.53 9.24
N PHE A 83 5.05 -2.26 9.51
CA PHE A 83 3.72 -1.73 9.28
C PHE A 83 3.77 -0.30 8.73
N PHE A 84 2.97 -0.06 7.70
CA PHE A 84 2.74 1.26 7.11
C PHE A 84 1.24 1.54 7.14
N ASP A 85 0.83 2.59 7.82
CA ASP A 85 -0.57 3.02 7.88
C ASP A 85 -1.05 3.57 6.53
N LYS A 86 -2.34 3.78 6.41
CA LYS A 86 -2.92 4.34 5.18
C LYS A 86 -2.44 5.75 4.95
N ILE A 87 -1.98 5.99 3.72
CA ILE A 87 -1.58 7.33 3.28
C ILE A 87 -2.84 8.09 2.87
N GLU A 88 -3.16 9.15 3.61
CA GLU A 88 -4.28 10.02 3.28
C GLU A 88 -3.85 11.11 2.30
N PRO A 89 -4.51 11.23 1.13
CA PRO A 89 -4.18 12.27 0.14
C PRO A 89 -4.54 13.66 0.67
N ARG A 90 -3.67 14.64 0.46
CA ARG A 90 -3.88 16.05 0.81
C ARG A 90 -4.65 16.80 -0.26
N VAL A 91 -4.24 16.59 -1.52
CA VAL A 91 -4.85 17.23 -2.69
C VAL A 91 -5.57 16.19 -3.50
N LYS A 92 -6.67 15.85 -3.59
CA LYS A 92 -7.35 14.73 -4.26
C LYS A 92 -7.28 14.84 -5.80
N ASP A 93 -6.09 15.03 -6.35
CA ASP A 93 -5.85 15.11 -7.78
C ASP A 93 -5.18 13.84 -8.33
N LYS A 94 -5.06 13.76 -9.65
CA LYS A 94 -4.52 12.60 -10.33
C LYS A 94 -3.05 12.38 -9.98
N GLN A 95 -2.27 13.43 -9.92
CA GLN A 95 -0.83 13.36 -9.70
C GLN A 95 -0.51 12.84 -8.28
N GLU A 96 -1.26 13.29 -7.29
CA GLU A 96 -1.10 12.82 -5.93
C GLU A 96 -1.49 11.34 -5.78
N TYR A 97 -2.60 10.91 -6.40
CA TYR A 97 -2.97 9.49 -6.38
C TYR A 97 -1.93 8.61 -7.06
N GLU A 98 -1.34 9.04 -8.16
CA GLU A 98 -0.25 8.32 -8.83
C GLU A 98 0.99 8.25 -7.93
N GLY A 99 1.35 9.33 -7.24
CA GLY A 99 2.46 9.37 -6.30
C GLY A 99 2.26 8.42 -5.11
N ILE A 100 1.07 8.42 -4.50
CA ILE A 100 0.75 7.50 -3.39
C ILE A 100 0.73 6.04 -3.88
N TYR A 101 0.21 5.77 -5.09
CA TYR A 101 0.24 4.44 -5.69
C TYR A 101 1.67 3.91 -5.80
N THR A 102 2.60 4.72 -6.31
CA THR A 102 4.01 4.33 -6.43
C THR A 102 4.65 4.00 -5.08
N VAL A 103 4.28 4.72 -4.02
CA VAL A 103 4.73 4.39 -2.65
C VAL A 103 4.20 3.02 -2.21
N TYR A 104 2.91 2.73 -2.41
CA TYR A 104 2.35 1.42 -2.07
C TYR A 104 2.96 0.28 -2.89
N GLU A 105 3.21 0.51 -4.18
CA GLU A 105 3.88 -0.46 -5.05
C GLU A 105 5.28 -0.79 -4.52
N SER A 106 6.07 0.24 -4.18
CA SER A 106 7.40 0.08 -3.60
C SER A 106 7.37 -0.68 -2.27
N ILE A 107 6.42 -0.39 -1.37
CA ILE A 107 6.24 -1.11 -0.11
C ILE A 107 5.83 -2.57 -0.36
N ALA A 108 4.86 -2.81 -1.24
CA ALA A 108 4.41 -4.15 -1.57
C ALA A 108 5.55 -5.01 -2.13
N ASP A 109 6.31 -4.48 -3.07
CA ASP A 109 7.46 -5.18 -3.63
C ASP A 109 8.49 -5.56 -2.56
N LYS A 110 8.76 -4.70 -1.58
CA LYS A 110 9.66 -5.05 -0.47
C LYS A 110 9.11 -6.19 0.41
N PHE A 111 7.83 -6.22 0.70
CA PHE A 111 7.22 -7.37 1.39
C PHE A 111 7.34 -8.65 0.57
N LYS A 112 7.14 -8.57 -0.75
CA LYS A 112 7.31 -9.70 -1.67
C LYS A 112 8.76 -10.20 -1.70
N ASP A 113 9.74 -9.31 -1.81
CA ASP A 113 11.16 -9.63 -1.79
C ASP A 113 11.56 -10.34 -0.49
N ASN A 114 10.94 -9.99 0.62
CA ASN A 114 11.11 -10.62 1.93
C ASN A 114 10.21 -11.86 2.14
N THR A 115 9.53 -12.36 1.09
CA THR A 115 8.64 -13.54 1.13
C THR A 115 7.43 -13.42 2.08
N LEU A 116 7.03 -12.19 2.40
CA LEU A 116 5.92 -11.87 3.30
C LEU A 116 4.61 -11.69 2.49
N THR A 117 4.07 -12.79 1.98
CA THR A 117 2.96 -12.78 1.01
C THR A 117 1.68 -12.14 1.55
N SER A 118 1.37 -12.32 2.84
CA SER A 118 0.17 -11.73 3.46
C SER A 118 0.27 -10.20 3.50
N ASN A 119 1.42 -9.67 3.92
CA ASN A 119 1.65 -8.22 3.93
C ASN A 119 1.71 -7.66 2.50
N PHE A 120 2.37 -8.36 1.58
CA PHE A 120 2.36 -8.00 0.15
C PHE A 120 0.93 -7.80 -0.36
N GLY A 121 0.04 -8.79 -0.17
CA GLY A 121 -1.34 -8.73 -0.65
C GLY A 121 -2.11 -7.53 -0.06
N GLU A 122 -1.89 -7.20 1.21
CA GLU A 122 -2.53 -6.02 1.83
C GLU A 122 -2.10 -4.71 1.16
N TYR A 123 -0.79 -4.48 1.00
CA TYR A 123 -0.29 -3.23 0.41
C TYR A 123 -0.54 -3.15 -1.10
N TYR A 124 -0.49 -4.28 -1.81
CA TYR A 124 -0.90 -4.36 -3.21
C TYR A 124 -2.38 -3.95 -3.38
N TYR A 125 -3.27 -4.49 -2.53
CA TYR A 125 -4.69 -4.11 -2.53
C TYR A 125 -4.90 -2.61 -2.26
N LEU A 126 -4.21 -2.05 -1.26
CA LEU A 126 -4.28 -0.62 -0.96
C LEU A 126 -3.79 0.23 -2.14
N GLY A 127 -2.69 -0.16 -2.77
CA GLY A 127 -2.17 0.48 -3.97
C GLY A 127 -3.20 0.49 -5.11
N LYS A 128 -3.81 -0.66 -5.42
CA LYS A 128 -4.85 -0.77 -6.46
C LYS A 128 -6.09 0.08 -6.15
N CYS A 129 -6.48 0.20 -4.88
CA CYS A 129 -7.57 1.08 -4.47
C CYS A 129 -7.26 2.57 -4.71
N ILE A 130 -6.01 2.98 -4.55
CA ILE A 130 -5.54 4.35 -4.82
C ILE A 130 -5.39 4.56 -6.33
N GLU A 131 -4.73 3.65 -7.06
CA GLU A 131 -4.57 3.71 -8.52
C GLU A 131 -5.91 3.95 -9.22
N ARG A 132 -6.96 3.22 -8.82
CA ARG A 132 -8.31 3.38 -9.39
C ARG A 132 -8.82 4.82 -9.35
N LYS A 133 -8.41 5.63 -8.37
CA LYS A 133 -8.84 7.03 -8.25
C LYS A 133 -8.20 7.93 -9.30
N SER A 134 -7.03 7.56 -9.83
CA SER A 134 -6.31 8.29 -10.89
C SER A 134 -6.76 7.90 -12.31
N LEU A 135 -7.42 6.74 -12.48
CA LEU A 135 -7.78 6.20 -13.78
C LEU A 135 -8.86 7.00 -14.51
N LYS A 136 -8.79 6.99 -15.86
CA LYS A 136 -9.86 7.47 -16.75
C LYS A 136 -11.08 6.57 -16.66
N LEU A 137 -12.23 7.05 -17.19
CA LEU A 137 -13.55 6.40 -17.01
C LEU A 137 -13.56 4.91 -17.40
N LEU A 138 -13.11 4.54 -18.59
CA LEU A 138 -13.14 3.13 -19.06
C LEU A 138 -12.23 2.21 -18.25
N PRO A 139 -10.93 2.49 -18.05
CA PRO A 139 -10.08 1.69 -17.16
C PRO A 139 -10.59 1.66 -15.71
N LYS A 140 -11.20 2.75 -15.25
CA LYS A 140 -11.79 2.82 -13.91
C LYS A 140 -12.95 1.84 -13.73
N LEU A 141 -13.81 1.69 -14.73
CA LEU A 141 -14.88 0.69 -14.70
C LEU A 141 -14.33 -0.73 -14.66
N GLY A 142 -13.30 -1.05 -15.46
CA GLY A 142 -12.60 -2.34 -15.37
C GLY A 142 -12.03 -2.60 -13.97
N SER A 143 -11.36 -1.63 -13.41
CA SER A 143 -10.82 -1.72 -12.04
C SER A 143 -11.91 -1.89 -10.96
N TYR A 144 -13.11 -1.32 -11.14
CA TYR A 144 -14.23 -1.58 -10.25
C TYR A 144 -14.75 -3.01 -10.37
N LEU A 145 -14.81 -3.57 -11.59
CA LEU A 145 -15.21 -4.96 -11.80
C LEU A 145 -14.22 -5.91 -11.12
N ASP A 146 -12.92 -5.73 -11.32
CA ASP A 146 -11.90 -6.54 -10.63
C ASP A 146 -12.02 -6.45 -9.11
N TRP A 147 -12.27 -5.26 -8.60
CA TRP A 147 -12.46 -5.05 -7.16
C TRP A 147 -13.69 -5.79 -6.62
N ILE A 148 -14.84 -5.70 -7.31
CA ILE A 148 -16.09 -6.35 -6.89
C ILE A 148 -15.98 -7.87 -6.98
N ILE A 149 -15.36 -8.39 -8.06
CA ILE A 149 -15.30 -9.83 -8.31
C ILE A 149 -14.33 -10.54 -7.37
N CYS A 150 -13.13 -10.02 -7.23
CA CYS A 150 -12.05 -10.73 -6.52
C CYS A 150 -11.19 -9.85 -5.61
N GLY A 151 -11.53 -8.57 -5.43
CA GLY A 151 -10.73 -7.64 -4.63
C GLY A 151 -9.29 -7.58 -5.11
N TYR A 152 -9.07 -7.46 -6.44
CA TYR A 152 -7.75 -7.49 -7.10
C TYR A 152 -6.95 -8.79 -6.87
N GLY A 153 -7.65 -9.91 -6.61
CA GLY A 153 -7.02 -11.20 -6.32
C GLY A 153 -6.63 -11.40 -4.85
N GLU A 154 -6.69 -10.38 -4.02
CA GLU A 154 -6.23 -10.43 -2.63
C GLU A 154 -7.36 -10.68 -1.60
N ARG A 155 -8.62 -10.74 -2.06
CA ARG A 155 -9.80 -10.92 -1.19
C ARG A 155 -10.66 -12.10 -1.67
N PRO A 156 -10.29 -13.36 -1.38
CA PRO A 156 -10.98 -14.54 -1.90
C PRO A 156 -12.47 -14.60 -1.53
N PHE A 157 -12.87 -14.03 -0.41
CA PHE A 157 -14.28 -13.94 -0.03
C PHE A 157 -15.13 -13.13 -1.02
N PHE A 158 -14.55 -12.17 -1.72
CA PHE A 158 -15.27 -11.39 -2.74
C PHE A 158 -15.71 -12.28 -3.91
N CYS A 159 -14.91 -13.27 -4.30
CA CYS A 159 -15.28 -14.24 -5.32
C CYS A 159 -16.53 -15.05 -4.92
N ILE A 160 -16.62 -15.47 -3.66
CA ILE A 160 -17.76 -16.21 -3.14
C ILE A 160 -19.02 -15.35 -3.16
N PHE A 161 -18.94 -14.13 -2.64
CA PHE A 161 -20.08 -13.19 -2.64
C PHE A 161 -20.52 -12.80 -4.05
N SER A 162 -19.59 -12.62 -4.98
CA SER A 162 -19.89 -12.32 -6.37
C SER A 162 -20.60 -13.50 -7.06
N ALA A 163 -20.13 -14.72 -6.83
CA ALA A 163 -20.78 -15.92 -7.35
C ALA A 163 -22.21 -16.07 -6.82
N LEU A 164 -22.42 -15.88 -5.52
CA LEU A 164 -23.76 -15.91 -4.92
C LEU A 164 -24.66 -14.79 -5.47
N GLY A 165 -24.12 -13.59 -5.64
CA GLY A 165 -24.84 -12.47 -6.26
C GLY A 165 -25.31 -12.78 -7.69
N ILE A 166 -24.46 -13.38 -8.51
CA ILE A 166 -24.79 -13.79 -9.87
C ILE A 166 -25.93 -14.83 -9.84
N ILE A 167 -25.83 -15.85 -8.99
CA ILE A 167 -26.87 -16.90 -8.85
C ILE A 167 -28.22 -16.24 -8.47
N ILE A 168 -28.23 -15.33 -7.52
CA ILE A 168 -29.45 -14.64 -7.11
C ILE A 168 -30.04 -13.83 -8.28
N ILE A 169 -29.21 -13.07 -8.99
CA ILE A 169 -29.66 -12.25 -10.13
C ILE A 169 -30.29 -13.13 -11.21
N PHE A 170 -29.63 -14.24 -11.60
CA PHE A 170 -30.16 -15.14 -12.61
C PHE A 170 -31.42 -15.86 -12.11
N SER A 171 -31.50 -16.24 -10.84
CA SER A 171 -32.72 -16.82 -10.26
C SER A 171 -33.91 -15.86 -10.35
N PHE A 172 -33.71 -14.58 -10.07
CA PHE A 172 -34.73 -13.55 -10.24
C PHE A 172 -35.13 -13.36 -11.71
N LEU A 173 -34.19 -13.34 -12.63
CA LEU A 173 -34.47 -13.24 -14.07
C LEU A 173 -35.31 -14.42 -14.55
N TYR A 174 -34.98 -15.64 -14.16
CA TYR A 174 -35.76 -16.83 -14.49
C TYR A 174 -37.19 -16.79 -13.91
N LEU A 175 -37.34 -16.24 -12.72
CA LEU A 175 -38.68 -16.10 -12.10
C LEU A 175 -39.57 -15.10 -12.85
N ILE A 176 -38.95 -14.04 -13.44
CA ILE A 176 -39.70 -13.00 -14.21
C ILE A 176 -39.98 -13.45 -15.64
N THR A 177 -39.03 -14.11 -16.29
CA THR A 177 -39.15 -14.50 -17.70
C THR A 177 -39.93 -15.80 -17.90
N GLY A 178 -40.09 -16.59 -16.83
CA GLY A 178 -40.63 -17.95 -16.88
C GLY A 178 -39.62 -18.93 -17.51
N ILE A 179 -39.68 -20.18 -17.10
CA ILE A 179 -38.98 -21.28 -17.80
C ILE A 179 -40.07 -21.93 -18.65
N ASP A 180 -40.00 -21.75 -19.98
CA ASP A 180 -40.82 -22.59 -20.90
C ASP A 180 -40.36 -24.04 -20.72
N THR A 181 -41.16 -24.81 -20.05
CA THR A 181 -40.94 -26.28 -19.86
C THR A 181 -41.54 -27.09 -20.98
N ASP A 182 -42.02 -26.45 -22.04
CA ASP A 182 -42.57 -27.15 -23.24
C ASP A 182 -41.44 -27.50 -24.20
N GLY A 183 -40.83 -28.65 -23.98
CA GLY A 183 -39.87 -29.32 -24.85
C GLY A 183 -40.04 -30.83 -24.78
#